data_9d9b59b968cc8d020ab2e760ff66b498
#
_entry.id   9d9b59b968cc8d020ab2e760ff66b498
#
_cell.length_a   1.000
_cell.length_b   1.000
_cell.length_c   1.000
_cell.angle_alpha   90.00
_cell.angle_beta   90.00
_cell.angle_gamma   90.00
#
_symmetry.space_group_name_H-M   'P 1'
#
loop_
_entity.id
_entity.type
_entity.pdbx_description
1 polymer ?
#
loop_
_entity_poly.entity_id
_entity_poly.type
_entity_poly.pdbx_seq_one_letter_code
_entity_poly.pdbx_strand_id
1 'polypeptide(L)'
;MQRLIHTIKQSLQVRISLALICMLLPLSILAGIFSYYDTYHETQEVQDDLLRQVANYLDPSDADDEKHSLDNDNKISVQFPNTPNPIVSLPEKISDGLHTIQADDDDDYYRVYTRTTKQGRITVMQESDYREELAEMAAVQSILPMLLALPLIILLTVWITHRTMRSVKTLSNDLEQRQINDLSPMDTQDIPSEIQGFVVAINNLLQRTDENVRQQQRFIADAAHELRSPMTALSLQAERLNNMQLSAEAREQSALLQQSIQRNRHLLEQLLSLARVQAPETQRPKTLISLQNQFRRVLQELMPLALAKGQYIGVAVENDCQIHADDTEIYTLIKTFTDNAIRYTPKGGRIDLGFDETAEYLNIWVEDDGPGIPPSERQRVIDPFYRILGTEQQGTGLGLSIADTIVKRHQGRLKLADSRRFDSGLLIIAELDKKTL
;
A
#
# COMPACT_ATOMS: atom_id res chain seq x y z
N MET A 1 26.16 6.21 -4.64
CA MET A 1 26.37 6.18 -3.18
C MET A 1 25.26 6.93 -2.42
N GLN A 2 24.97 8.22 -2.69
CA GLN A 2 23.92 8.99 -2.01
C GLN A 2 22.49 8.40 -2.19
N ARG A 3 22.11 7.89 -3.37
CA ARG A 3 20.80 7.22 -3.59
C ARG A 3 20.65 5.94 -2.77
N LEU A 4 21.72 5.15 -2.61
CA LEU A 4 21.70 3.93 -1.78
C LEU A 4 21.49 4.27 -0.29
N ILE A 5 22.19 5.30 0.20
CA ILE A 5 22.06 5.77 1.60
C ILE A 5 20.64 6.31 1.87
N HIS A 6 20.02 6.99 0.88
CA HIS A 6 18.65 7.48 0.99
C HIS A 6 17.63 6.34 1.05
N THR A 7 17.80 5.31 0.21
CA THR A 7 16.93 4.11 0.20
C THR A 7 17.04 3.30 1.51
N ILE A 8 18.28 3.18 2.05
CA ILE A 8 18.53 2.51 3.34
C ILE A 8 17.86 3.27 4.49
N LYS A 9 17.83 4.61 4.46
CA LYS A 9 17.20 5.43 5.51
C LYS A 9 15.67 5.36 5.48
N GLN A 10 15.04 5.11 4.34
CA GLN A 10 13.58 5.15 4.19
C GLN A 10 12.90 3.78 4.24
N SER A 11 13.60 2.69 3.97
CA SER A 11 13.00 1.35 3.95
C SER A 11 13.30 0.59 5.24
N LEU A 12 12.26 0.35 6.06
CA LEU A 12 12.34 -0.48 7.27
C LEU A 12 12.83 -1.90 6.94
N GLN A 13 12.40 -2.47 5.81
CA GLN A 13 12.81 -3.76 5.31
C GLN A 13 14.32 -3.84 5.10
N VAL A 14 14.91 -2.86 4.42
CA VAL A 14 16.36 -2.82 4.16
C VAL A 14 17.13 -2.65 5.47
N ARG A 15 16.64 -1.85 6.39
CA ARG A 15 17.28 -1.65 7.71
C ARG A 15 17.29 -2.93 8.55
N ILE A 16 16.17 -3.66 8.59
CA ILE A 16 16.09 -4.94 9.34
C ILE A 16 17.00 -5.98 8.69
N SER A 17 16.95 -6.14 7.37
CA SER A 17 17.82 -7.10 6.65
C SER A 17 19.30 -6.76 6.86
N LEU A 18 19.68 -5.49 6.77
CA LEU A 18 21.06 -5.06 7.00
C LEU A 18 21.51 -5.30 8.45
N ALA A 19 20.66 -4.97 9.42
CA ALA A 19 20.96 -5.20 10.84
C ALA A 19 21.18 -6.69 11.15
N LEU A 20 20.33 -7.58 10.60
CA LEU A 20 20.48 -9.03 10.75
C LEU A 20 21.75 -9.54 10.07
N ILE A 21 22.07 -9.07 8.86
CA ILE A 21 23.30 -9.44 8.17
C ILE A 21 24.53 -8.95 8.94
N CYS A 22 24.51 -7.70 9.44
CA CYS A 22 25.61 -7.15 10.26
C CYS A 22 25.80 -7.88 11.58
N MET A 23 24.77 -8.55 12.11
CA MET A 23 24.88 -9.40 13.30
C MET A 23 25.37 -10.81 12.97
N LEU A 24 24.83 -11.42 11.91
CA LEU A 24 25.15 -12.81 11.52
C LEU A 24 26.57 -12.94 10.95
N LEU A 25 27.03 -11.98 10.18
CA LEU A 25 28.31 -12.06 9.50
C LEU A 25 29.52 -12.11 10.47
N PRO A 26 29.65 -11.22 11.47
CA PRO A 26 30.72 -11.31 12.46
C PRO A 26 30.63 -12.59 13.30
N LEU A 27 29.41 -13.01 13.67
CA LEU A 27 29.21 -14.24 14.44
C LEU A 27 29.70 -15.47 13.63
N SER A 28 29.40 -15.51 12.33
CA SER A 28 29.87 -16.57 11.44
C SER A 28 31.37 -16.55 11.30
N ILE A 29 32.00 -15.37 11.15
CA ILE A 29 33.46 -15.27 11.07
C ILE A 29 34.12 -15.78 12.36
N LEU A 30 33.62 -15.38 13.52
CA LEU A 30 34.13 -15.82 14.81
C LEU A 30 33.99 -17.34 14.98
N ALA A 31 32.84 -17.91 14.61
CA ALA A 31 32.63 -19.36 14.65
C ALA A 31 33.56 -20.11 13.70
N GLY A 32 33.80 -19.54 12.49
CA GLY A 32 34.77 -20.12 11.54
C GLY A 32 36.21 -20.12 12.05
N ILE A 33 36.64 -19.01 12.64
CA ILE A 33 37.96 -18.91 13.27
C ILE A 33 38.07 -19.91 14.42
N PHE A 34 37.07 -20.00 15.26
CA PHE A 34 37.05 -20.95 16.37
C PHE A 34 37.14 -22.40 15.86
N SER A 35 36.29 -22.77 14.87
CA SER A 35 36.29 -24.12 14.25
C SER A 35 37.62 -24.46 13.64
N TYR A 36 38.28 -23.49 12.98
CA TYR A 36 39.61 -23.70 12.39
C TYR A 36 40.65 -24.05 13.46
N TYR A 37 40.77 -23.24 14.52
CA TYR A 37 41.73 -23.45 15.58
C TYR A 37 41.47 -24.74 16.36
N ASP A 38 40.21 -25.00 16.66
CA ASP A 38 39.78 -26.20 17.39
C ASP A 38 40.14 -27.49 16.60
N THR A 39 39.75 -27.57 15.33
CA THR A 39 40.06 -28.72 14.48
C THR A 39 41.54 -28.87 14.23
N TYR A 40 42.28 -27.78 14.06
CA TYR A 40 43.72 -27.83 13.88
C TYR A 40 44.43 -28.44 15.10
N HIS A 41 44.09 -28.00 16.31
CA HIS A 41 44.66 -28.52 17.55
C HIS A 41 44.20 -29.97 17.84
N GLU A 42 42.92 -30.28 17.65
CA GLU A 42 42.38 -31.62 17.83
C GLU A 42 43.07 -32.61 16.89
N THR A 43 43.33 -32.24 15.63
CA THR A 43 44.03 -33.10 14.67
C THR A 43 45.46 -33.36 15.13
N GLN A 44 46.17 -32.40 15.68
CA GLN A 44 47.51 -32.58 16.20
C GLN A 44 47.53 -33.50 17.45
N GLU A 45 46.56 -33.36 18.34
CA GLU A 45 46.42 -34.22 19.52
C GLU A 45 46.14 -35.69 19.12
N VAL A 46 45.22 -35.88 18.14
CA VAL A 46 44.94 -37.25 17.62
C VAL A 46 46.17 -37.89 17.02
N GLN A 47 47.00 -37.13 16.30
CA GLN A 47 48.26 -37.63 15.74
C GLN A 47 49.29 -37.96 16.85
N ASP A 48 49.40 -37.16 17.90
CA ASP A 48 50.25 -37.45 19.07
C ASP A 48 49.79 -38.71 19.80
N ASP A 49 48.47 -38.91 19.95
CA ASP A 49 47.92 -40.13 20.54
C ASP A 49 48.14 -41.37 19.67
N LEU A 50 48.12 -41.22 18.33
CA LEU A 50 48.47 -42.30 17.40
C LEU A 50 49.90 -42.74 17.59
N LEU A 51 50.86 -41.81 17.68
CA LEU A 51 52.25 -42.14 17.97
C LEU A 51 52.40 -42.90 19.28
N ARG A 52 51.72 -42.53 20.33
CA ARG A 52 51.68 -43.20 21.63
C ARG A 52 51.12 -44.63 21.53
N GLN A 53 50.00 -44.78 20.81
CA GLN A 53 49.38 -46.08 20.64
C GLN A 53 50.30 -47.04 19.88
N VAL A 54 50.82 -46.59 18.72
CA VAL A 54 51.78 -47.42 17.94
C VAL A 54 52.97 -47.84 18.79
N ALA A 55 53.61 -46.93 19.56
CA ALA A 55 54.72 -47.23 20.39
C ALA A 55 54.37 -48.20 21.55
N ASN A 56 53.12 -48.24 21.99
CA ASN A 56 52.66 -49.13 23.04
C ASN A 56 52.35 -50.54 22.54
N TYR A 57 52.05 -50.73 21.28
CA TYR A 57 51.76 -52.01 20.65
C TYR A 57 53.02 -52.73 20.16
N LEU A 58 54.11 -52.01 19.94
CA LEU A 58 55.35 -52.59 19.44
C LEU A 58 56.16 -53.20 20.55
N ASP A 59 56.78 -54.41 20.25
CA ASP A 59 57.79 -55.07 21.09
C ASP A 59 59.13 -55.01 20.39
N PRO A 60 60.24 -54.68 21.08
CA PRO A 60 61.57 -54.72 20.47
C PRO A 60 62.00 -56.08 19.85
N SER A 61 61.29 -57.16 20.18
CA SER A 61 61.50 -58.49 19.56
C SER A 61 60.98 -58.52 18.11
N ASP A 62 60.19 -57.58 17.66
CA ASP A 62 59.68 -57.52 16.29
C ASP A 62 60.70 -56.87 15.31
N ALA A 63 61.89 -56.52 15.79
CA ALA A 63 62.91 -55.80 15.05
C ALA A 63 63.58 -56.62 13.87
N ASP A 64 63.13 -57.83 13.64
CA ASP A 64 63.74 -58.73 12.60
C ASP A 64 63.14 -58.57 11.19
N ASP A 65 62.06 -57.76 11.02
CA ASP A 65 61.46 -57.45 9.72
C ASP A 65 61.99 -56.09 9.19
N GLU A 66 62.60 -56.17 7.99
CA GLU A 66 63.28 -55.08 7.23
C GLU A 66 62.42 -53.88 6.88
N LYS A 67 61.31 -53.62 7.54
CA LYS A 67 60.41 -52.46 7.23
C LYS A 67 60.50 -51.42 8.32
N HIS A 68 61.32 -50.40 8.10
CA HIS A 68 61.45 -49.21 8.93
C HIS A 68 60.27 -48.26 8.83
N SER A 69 59.31 -48.50 7.91
CA SER A 69 58.10 -47.75 7.74
C SER A 69 56.86 -48.63 7.97
N LEU A 70 56.16 -48.45 9.06
CA LEU A 70 54.91 -49.18 9.39
C LEU A 70 53.69 -48.73 8.56
N ASP A 71 53.70 -47.54 8.09
CA ASP A 71 52.60 -46.97 7.34
C ASP A 71 53.09 -45.88 6.37
N ASN A 72 53.13 -46.24 5.09
CA ASN A 72 53.58 -45.35 4.03
C ASN A 72 52.50 -44.19 3.82
N ASP A 73 51.22 -44.43 4.13
CA ASP A 73 50.18 -43.49 3.90
C ASP A 73 50.18 -42.37 4.98
N ASN A 74 50.56 -42.73 6.23
CA ASN A 74 50.64 -41.78 7.35
C ASN A 74 52.09 -41.35 7.65
N LYS A 75 53.06 -41.73 6.87
CA LYS A 75 54.52 -41.44 7.03
C LYS A 75 55.03 -41.70 8.48
N ILE A 76 54.53 -42.77 9.11
CA ILE A 76 54.95 -43.18 10.44
C ILE A 76 56.14 -44.10 10.29
N SER A 77 57.22 -43.71 10.90
CA SER A 77 58.47 -44.51 10.91
C SER A 77 58.77 -44.95 12.35
N VAL A 78 59.34 -46.17 12.45
CA VAL A 78 59.74 -46.76 13.75
C VAL A 78 61.24 -47.05 13.76
N GLN A 79 61.91 -46.67 14.82
CA GLN A 79 63.32 -46.88 15.06
C GLN A 79 63.49 -47.70 16.34
N PHE A 80 64.19 -48.85 16.15
CA PHE A 80 64.55 -49.73 17.23
C PHE A 80 66.00 -49.49 17.68
N PRO A 81 66.44 -50.04 18.85
CA PRO A 81 67.76 -49.77 19.43
C PRO A 81 68.98 -50.06 18.54
N ASN A 82 68.84 -50.98 17.59
CA ASN A 82 69.93 -51.42 16.70
C ASN A 82 69.66 -51.11 15.22
N THR A 83 68.81 -50.17 14.92
CA THR A 83 68.51 -49.80 13.53
C THR A 83 69.80 -49.27 12.84
N PRO A 84 70.25 -49.86 11.72
CA PRO A 84 71.30 -49.27 10.94
C PRO A 84 70.80 -48.04 10.21
N ASN A 85 71.53 -46.96 10.28
CA ASN A 85 71.15 -45.63 9.74
C ASN A 85 69.87 -45.08 10.35
N PRO A 86 69.92 -44.54 11.59
CA PRO A 86 68.75 -43.92 12.21
C PRO A 86 68.34 -42.66 11.43
N ILE A 87 67.02 -42.45 11.24
CA ILE A 87 66.46 -41.27 10.61
C ILE A 87 66.72 -40.04 11.48
N VAL A 88 66.66 -40.22 12.82
CA VAL A 88 66.87 -39.14 13.79
C VAL A 88 67.87 -39.65 14.86
N SER A 89 68.93 -38.89 15.07
CA SER A 89 69.84 -39.15 16.19
C SER A 89 69.29 -38.68 17.50
N LEU A 90 68.94 -39.62 18.37
CA LEU A 90 68.34 -39.28 19.67
C LEU A 90 69.45 -38.89 20.66
N PRO A 91 69.34 -37.85 21.43
CA PRO A 91 70.26 -37.57 22.54
C PRO A 91 70.27 -38.70 23.54
N GLU A 92 71.48 -39.05 24.06
CA GLU A 92 71.65 -40.13 25.01
C GLU A 92 70.73 -40.07 26.24
N LYS A 93 70.29 -38.89 26.65
CA LYS A 93 69.46 -38.66 27.84
C LYS A 93 68.05 -38.08 27.51
N ILE A 94 67.41 -38.53 26.46
CA ILE A 94 66.05 -38.18 26.20
C ILE A 94 65.08 -38.95 27.11
N SER A 95 64.13 -38.27 27.74
CA SER A 95 63.06 -38.87 28.56
C SER A 95 62.01 -39.57 27.68
N ASP A 96 61.33 -40.56 28.25
CA ASP A 96 60.15 -41.14 27.61
C ASP A 96 59.03 -40.01 27.43
N GLY A 97 58.37 -40.04 26.26
CA GLY A 97 57.34 -39.08 25.93
C GLY A 97 57.46 -38.48 24.53
N LEU A 98 56.71 -37.43 24.27
CA LEU A 98 56.66 -36.72 23.02
C LEU A 98 57.77 -35.65 22.93
N HIS A 99 58.50 -35.63 21.84
CA HIS A 99 59.56 -34.65 21.54
C HIS A 99 59.45 -34.23 20.09
N THR A 100 59.98 -33.02 19.76
CA THR A 100 60.18 -32.61 18.37
C THR A 100 61.68 -32.52 18.16
N ILE A 101 62.19 -33.24 17.15
CA ILE A 101 63.62 -33.39 16.90
C ILE A 101 63.90 -33.15 15.41
N GLN A 102 65.01 -32.48 15.10
CA GLN A 102 65.47 -32.25 13.73
C GLN A 102 66.21 -33.49 13.23
N ALA A 103 66.05 -33.89 11.96
CA ALA A 103 66.77 -34.97 11.34
C ALA A 103 68.26 -34.62 11.15
N ASP A 104 69.11 -35.63 11.10
CA ASP A 104 70.56 -35.42 10.98
C ASP A 104 71.01 -35.03 9.58
N ASP A 105 70.33 -35.52 8.55
CA ASP A 105 70.71 -35.36 7.13
C ASP A 105 69.85 -34.38 6.34
N ASP A 106 68.70 -33.89 6.94
CA ASP A 106 67.74 -32.93 6.31
C ASP A 106 67.31 -31.86 7.31
N ASP A 107 66.91 -30.72 6.80
CA ASP A 107 66.31 -29.63 7.64
C ASP A 107 64.93 -29.98 8.17
N ASP A 108 64.45 -31.23 8.02
CA ASP A 108 63.10 -31.64 8.40
C ASP A 108 62.96 -31.91 9.90
N TYR A 109 61.88 -31.53 10.47
CA TYR A 109 61.55 -31.81 11.87
C TYR A 109 60.61 -33.01 11.97
N TYR A 110 60.86 -33.81 12.97
CA TYR A 110 60.05 -35.00 13.30
C TYR A 110 59.46 -34.91 14.68
N ARG A 111 58.17 -35.21 14.78
CA ARG A 111 57.50 -35.43 16.03
C ARG A 111 57.67 -36.83 16.45
N VAL A 112 58.34 -37.07 17.56
CA VAL A 112 58.73 -38.39 18.02
C VAL A 112 58.15 -38.74 19.37
N TYR A 113 57.71 -39.98 19.53
CA TYR A 113 57.36 -40.54 20.82
C TYR A 113 58.36 -41.61 21.19
N THR A 114 58.97 -41.45 22.35
CA THR A 114 60.01 -42.41 22.85
C THR A 114 59.44 -43.16 24.03
N ARG A 115 59.70 -44.50 24.04
CA ARG A 115 59.39 -45.43 25.13
C ARG A 115 60.54 -46.34 25.43
N THR A 116 60.97 -46.39 26.67
CA THR A 116 62.00 -47.26 27.15
C THR A 116 61.41 -48.59 27.67
N THR A 117 61.84 -49.70 27.11
CA THR A 117 61.43 -51.02 27.52
C THR A 117 62.66 -51.80 28.12
N LYS A 118 62.42 -52.96 28.71
CA LYS A 118 63.49 -53.81 29.27
C LYS A 118 64.49 -54.31 28.16
N GLN A 119 64.09 -54.33 26.91
CA GLN A 119 64.88 -54.85 25.75
C GLN A 119 65.46 -53.68 24.93
N GLY A 120 65.22 -52.44 25.26
CA GLY A 120 65.74 -51.26 24.60
C GLY A 120 64.69 -50.16 24.39
N ARG A 121 65.08 -49.10 23.68
CA ARG A 121 64.21 -47.91 23.42
C ARG A 121 63.55 -48.08 22.04
N ILE A 122 62.22 -47.89 22.00
CA ILE A 122 61.46 -47.83 20.77
C ILE A 122 61.15 -46.35 20.53
N THR A 123 61.32 -45.89 19.29
CA THR A 123 60.97 -44.53 18.88
C THR A 123 60.05 -44.62 17.67
N VAL A 124 58.87 -44.04 17.83
CA VAL A 124 57.90 -43.85 16.75
C VAL A 124 57.91 -42.40 16.36
N MET A 125 58.05 -42.14 15.08
CA MET A 125 58.18 -40.73 14.57
C MET A 125 57.34 -40.49 13.35
N GLN A 126 56.93 -39.20 13.18
CA GLN A 126 56.22 -38.74 12.03
C GLN A 126 56.77 -37.38 11.64
N GLU A 127 56.89 -37.14 10.34
CA GLU A 127 57.34 -35.84 9.76
C GLU A 127 56.40 -34.69 10.16
N SER A 128 56.99 -33.60 10.68
CA SER A 128 56.21 -32.47 11.17
C SER A 128 55.46 -31.74 10.04
N ASP A 129 56.05 -31.58 8.88
CA ASP A 129 55.44 -30.92 7.71
C ASP A 129 54.19 -31.69 7.25
N TYR A 130 54.25 -33.02 7.20
CA TYR A 130 53.08 -33.84 6.88
C TYR A 130 51.95 -33.68 7.92
N ARG A 131 52.32 -33.58 9.20
CA ARG A 131 51.37 -33.37 10.30
C ARG A 131 50.68 -32.03 10.18
N GLU A 132 51.43 -30.95 9.87
CA GLU A 132 50.89 -29.63 9.66
C GLU A 132 49.96 -29.59 8.46
N GLU A 133 50.35 -30.20 7.32
CA GLU A 133 49.52 -30.28 6.12
C GLU A 133 48.17 -30.99 6.40
N LEU A 134 48.18 -32.10 7.12
CA LEU A 134 46.97 -32.80 7.52
C LEU A 134 46.08 -31.96 8.43
N ALA A 135 46.70 -31.31 9.43
CA ALA A 135 45.96 -30.45 10.36
C ALA A 135 45.35 -29.22 9.65
N GLU A 136 46.11 -28.62 8.73
CA GLU A 136 45.59 -27.51 7.90
C GLU A 136 44.44 -27.94 6.99
N MET A 137 44.59 -29.09 6.30
CA MET A 137 43.52 -29.63 5.44
C MET A 137 42.25 -29.90 6.24
N ALA A 138 42.36 -30.56 7.40
CA ALA A 138 41.23 -30.82 8.27
C ALA A 138 40.58 -29.53 8.76
N ALA A 139 41.36 -28.54 9.19
CA ALA A 139 40.92 -27.26 9.67
C ALA A 139 40.22 -26.44 8.55
N VAL A 140 40.75 -26.43 7.32
CA VAL A 140 40.11 -25.80 6.17
C VAL A 140 38.80 -26.49 5.80
N GLN A 141 38.78 -27.84 5.83
CA GLN A 141 37.56 -28.60 5.57
C GLN A 141 36.46 -28.34 6.58
N SER A 142 36.79 -28.05 7.86
CA SER A 142 35.82 -27.73 8.90
C SER A 142 35.07 -26.41 8.62
N ILE A 143 35.66 -25.47 7.88
CA ILE A 143 35.06 -24.17 7.51
C ILE A 143 34.11 -24.29 6.30
N LEU A 144 34.33 -25.28 5.42
CA LEU A 144 33.59 -25.40 4.15
C LEU A 144 32.06 -25.43 4.32
N PRO A 145 31.47 -26.23 5.23
CA PRO A 145 30.04 -26.26 5.45
C PRO A 145 29.49 -24.85 5.87
N MET A 146 30.27 -24.11 6.63
CA MET A 146 29.91 -22.80 7.10
C MET A 146 29.93 -21.74 5.98
N LEU A 147 30.94 -21.82 5.09
CA LEU A 147 30.98 -20.97 3.90
C LEU A 147 29.79 -21.21 2.97
N LEU A 148 29.32 -22.45 2.86
CA LEU A 148 28.11 -22.78 2.08
C LEU A 148 26.81 -22.37 2.77
N ALA A 149 26.75 -22.46 4.10
CA ALA A 149 25.57 -22.07 4.87
C ALA A 149 25.33 -20.54 4.91
N LEU A 150 26.41 -19.75 4.92
CA LEU A 150 26.32 -18.29 5.04
C LEU A 150 25.46 -17.62 3.94
N PRO A 151 25.70 -17.85 2.64
CA PRO A 151 24.86 -17.26 1.59
C PRO A 151 23.41 -17.75 1.66
N LEU A 152 23.18 -19.00 2.06
CA LEU A 152 21.84 -19.55 2.24
C LEU A 152 21.10 -18.85 3.37
N ILE A 153 21.73 -18.61 4.50
CA ILE A 153 21.16 -17.89 5.65
C ILE A 153 20.84 -16.44 5.26
N ILE A 154 21.74 -15.76 4.56
CA ILE A 154 21.51 -14.39 4.06
C ILE A 154 20.30 -14.36 3.13
N LEU A 155 20.23 -15.26 2.17
CA LEU A 155 19.12 -15.34 1.21
C LEU A 155 17.80 -15.61 1.91
N LEU A 156 17.78 -16.55 2.87
CA LEU A 156 16.60 -16.87 3.67
C LEU A 156 16.13 -15.66 4.52
N THR A 157 17.07 -14.95 5.13
CA THR A 157 16.78 -13.75 5.93
C THR A 157 16.13 -12.66 5.07
N VAL A 158 16.69 -12.39 3.89
CA VAL A 158 16.13 -11.41 2.94
C VAL A 158 14.75 -11.87 2.46
N TRP A 159 14.58 -13.14 2.13
CA TRP A 159 13.31 -13.70 1.67
C TRP A 159 12.22 -13.60 2.73
N ILE A 160 12.50 -14.01 3.99
CA ILE A 160 11.54 -13.91 5.10
C ILE A 160 11.14 -12.45 5.34
N THR A 161 12.12 -11.55 5.41
CA THR A 161 11.86 -10.12 5.64
C THR A 161 11.01 -9.53 4.50
N HIS A 162 11.30 -9.89 3.26
CA HIS A 162 10.53 -9.44 2.10
C HIS A 162 9.08 -9.96 2.14
N ARG A 163 8.90 -11.25 2.47
CA ARG A 163 7.58 -11.88 2.58
C ARG A 163 6.72 -11.22 3.66
N THR A 164 7.29 -10.98 4.84
CA THR A 164 6.58 -10.36 5.97
C THR A 164 6.18 -8.91 5.67
N MET A 165 7.08 -8.13 5.04
CA MET A 165 6.79 -6.75 4.69
C MET A 165 5.81 -6.59 3.52
N ARG A 166 5.61 -7.61 2.72
CA ARG A 166 4.63 -7.59 1.63
C ARG A 166 3.22 -7.34 2.14
N SER A 167 2.81 -7.98 3.23
CA SER A 167 1.48 -7.80 3.83
C SER A 167 1.24 -6.36 4.26
N VAL A 168 2.24 -5.70 4.86
CA VAL A 168 2.17 -4.29 5.26
C VAL A 168 2.02 -3.38 4.03
N LYS A 169 2.76 -3.67 2.96
CA LYS A 169 2.71 -2.87 1.73
C LYS A 169 1.36 -3.02 1.00
N THR A 170 0.81 -4.24 0.96
CA THR A 170 -0.53 -4.48 0.39
C THR A 170 -1.58 -3.68 1.16
N LEU A 171 -1.55 -3.73 2.49
CA LEU A 171 -2.45 -2.98 3.35
C LEU A 171 -2.36 -1.45 3.12
N SER A 172 -1.14 -0.92 2.98
CA SER A 172 -0.92 0.49 2.67
C SER A 172 -1.49 0.89 1.31
N ASN A 173 -1.26 0.05 0.28
CA ASN A 173 -1.78 0.30 -1.06
C ASN A 173 -3.32 0.25 -1.09
N ASP A 174 -3.92 -0.72 -0.39
CA ASP A 174 -5.37 -0.83 -0.28
C ASP A 174 -5.98 0.42 0.37
N LEU A 175 -5.30 0.95 1.39
CA LEU A 175 -5.72 2.17 2.06
C LEU A 175 -5.59 3.41 1.16
N GLU A 176 -4.49 3.53 0.38
CA GLU A 176 -4.26 4.64 -0.55
C GLU A 176 -5.23 4.62 -1.74
N GLN A 177 -5.62 3.43 -2.22
CA GLN A 177 -6.52 3.28 -3.37
C GLN A 177 -8.00 3.41 -3.00
N ARG A 178 -8.33 3.44 -1.70
CA ARG A 178 -9.70 3.64 -1.26
C ARG A 178 -10.23 5.01 -1.67
N GLN A 179 -11.46 5.01 -2.14
CA GLN A 179 -12.19 6.26 -2.35
C GLN A 179 -12.41 6.98 -1.02
N ILE A 180 -12.46 8.31 -1.04
CA ILE A 180 -12.64 9.15 0.16
C ILE A 180 -13.89 8.75 0.99
N ASN A 181 -14.89 8.18 0.34
CA ASN A 181 -16.15 7.79 0.97
C ASN A 181 -16.27 6.28 1.27
N ASP A 182 -15.25 5.47 0.97
CA ASP A 182 -15.25 4.05 1.27
C ASP A 182 -14.79 3.82 2.71
N LEU A 183 -15.76 3.75 3.61
CA LEU A 183 -15.58 3.48 5.04
C LEU A 183 -15.79 2.01 5.39
N SER A 184 -15.80 1.09 4.41
CA SER A 184 -15.93 -0.34 4.66
C SER A 184 -14.77 -0.88 5.50
N PRO A 185 -14.99 -1.89 6.37
CA PRO A 185 -13.91 -2.46 7.16
C PRO A 185 -12.86 -3.12 6.25
N MET A 186 -11.61 -3.03 6.65
CA MET A 186 -10.49 -3.73 6.00
C MET A 186 -10.55 -5.21 6.37
N ASP A 187 -10.22 -6.08 5.40
CA ASP A 187 -10.12 -7.51 5.67
C ASP A 187 -8.96 -7.78 6.64
N THR A 188 -9.22 -8.67 7.60
CA THR A 188 -8.24 -9.11 8.61
C THR A 188 -7.70 -10.51 8.33
N GLN A 189 -8.13 -11.17 7.26
CA GLN A 189 -7.62 -12.47 6.86
C GLN A 189 -6.19 -12.30 6.30
N ASP A 190 -5.31 -13.23 6.64
CA ASP A 190 -3.90 -13.26 6.22
C ASP A 190 -3.00 -12.12 6.74
N ILE A 191 -3.43 -11.41 7.80
CA ILE A 191 -2.62 -10.36 8.42
C ILE A 191 -1.81 -10.93 9.60
N PRO A 192 -0.48 -10.66 9.66
CA PRO A 192 0.34 -11.04 10.82
C PRO A 192 -0.23 -10.50 12.14
N SER A 193 -0.14 -11.32 13.20
CA SER A 193 -0.67 -10.98 14.54
C SER A 193 -0.15 -9.65 15.07
N GLU A 194 1.10 -9.29 14.71
CA GLU A 194 1.79 -8.07 15.15
C GLU A 194 1.14 -6.80 14.63
N ILE A 195 0.47 -6.85 13.48
CA ILE A 195 -0.20 -5.70 12.86
C ILE A 195 -1.72 -5.80 12.93
N GLN A 196 -2.28 -6.93 13.36
CA GLN A 196 -3.72 -7.13 13.50
C GLN A 196 -4.36 -6.07 14.43
N GLY A 197 -3.72 -5.75 15.53
CA GLY A 197 -4.16 -4.70 16.45
C GLY A 197 -4.26 -3.32 15.78
N PHE A 198 -3.34 -3.01 14.87
CA PHE A 198 -3.36 -1.77 14.10
C PHE A 198 -4.55 -1.73 13.12
N VAL A 199 -4.80 -2.85 12.41
CA VAL A 199 -5.94 -2.94 11.47
C VAL A 199 -7.28 -2.85 12.21
N VAL A 200 -7.41 -3.48 13.39
CA VAL A 200 -8.59 -3.34 14.24
C VAL A 200 -8.79 -1.88 14.67
N ALA A 201 -7.72 -1.17 15.03
CA ALA A 201 -7.82 0.25 15.39
C ALA A 201 -8.27 1.12 14.20
N ILE A 202 -7.77 0.84 12.99
CA ILE A 202 -8.23 1.51 11.76
C ILE A 202 -9.71 1.20 11.52
N ASN A 203 -10.14 -0.05 11.59
CA ASN A 203 -11.54 -0.44 11.38
C ASN A 203 -12.47 0.25 12.38
N ASN A 204 -12.06 0.36 13.63
CA ASN A 204 -12.81 1.11 14.64
C ASN A 204 -12.91 2.61 14.30
N LEU A 205 -11.83 3.20 13.75
CA LEU A 205 -11.85 4.60 13.29
C LEU A 205 -12.81 4.78 12.11
N LEU A 206 -12.74 3.89 11.11
CA LEU A 206 -13.63 3.89 9.94
C LEU A 206 -15.10 3.75 10.38
N GLN A 207 -15.39 2.83 11.28
CA GLN A 207 -16.74 2.64 11.83
C GLN A 207 -17.25 3.89 12.53
N ARG A 208 -16.46 4.50 13.43
CA ARG A 208 -16.84 5.74 14.12
C ARG A 208 -17.07 6.89 13.14
N THR A 209 -16.26 6.97 12.09
CA THR A 209 -16.41 7.97 11.04
C THR A 209 -17.71 7.77 10.28
N ASP A 210 -18.04 6.54 9.90
CA ASP A 210 -19.31 6.18 9.26
C ASP A 210 -20.51 6.51 10.14
N GLU A 211 -20.46 6.16 11.43
CA GLU A 211 -21.51 6.49 12.41
C GLU A 211 -21.73 8.01 12.53
N ASN A 212 -20.64 8.78 12.60
CA ASN A 212 -20.71 10.26 12.66
C ASN A 212 -21.32 10.84 11.38
N VAL A 213 -20.90 10.37 10.21
CA VAL A 213 -21.47 10.81 8.92
C VAL A 213 -22.97 10.50 8.86
N ARG A 214 -23.38 9.30 9.26
CA ARG A 214 -24.79 8.89 9.32
C ARG A 214 -25.60 9.73 10.31
N GLN A 215 -25.02 10.04 11.47
CA GLN A 215 -25.68 10.89 12.47
C GLN A 215 -25.86 12.32 11.95
N GLN A 216 -24.84 12.89 11.33
CA GLN A 216 -24.92 14.22 10.71
C GLN A 216 -26.00 14.28 9.61
N GLN A 217 -26.09 13.24 8.80
CA GLN A 217 -27.09 13.14 7.74
C GLN A 217 -28.52 13.06 8.30
N ARG A 218 -28.76 12.23 9.33
CA ARG A 218 -30.06 12.16 10.02
C ARG A 218 -30.42 13.51 10.60
N PHE A 219 -29.49 14.19 11.29
CA PHE A 219 -29.71 15.50 11.84
C PHE A 219 -30.14 16.50 10.76
N ILE A 220 -29.45 16.54 9.61
CA ILE A 220 -29.81 17.43 8.50
C ILE A 220 -31.20 17.08 7.93
N ALA A 221 -31.51 15.78 7.77
CA ALA A 221 -32.80 15.34 7.28
C ALA A 221 -33.95 15.71 8.22
N ASP A 222 -33.76 15.51 9.53
CA ASP A 222 -34.76 15.84 10.57
C ASP A 222 -34.95 17.36 10.68
N ALA A 223 -33.86 18.12 10.74
CA ALA A 223 -33.90 19.57 10.76
C ALA A 223 -34.67 20.15 9.57
N ALA A 224 -34.51 19.52 8.43
CA ALA A 224 -35.23 19.94 7.23
C ALA A 224 -36.71 19.62 7.24
N HIS A 225 -37.11 18.48 7.76
CA HIS A 225 -38.51 18.18 7.95
C HIS A 225 -39.15 19.18 8.93
N GLU A 226 -38.47 19.47 10.04
CA GLU A 226 -38.93 20.43 11.05
C GLU A 226 -38.98 21.88 10.55
N LEU A 227 -38.07 22.24 9.62
CA LEU A 227 -38.10 23.59 9.02
C LEU A 227 -39.09 23.73 7.87
N ARG A 228 -39.45 22.65 7.17
CA ARG A 228 -40.43 22.70 6.08
C ARG A 228 -41.82 23.13 6.58
N SER A 229 -42.25 22.61 7.73
CA SER A 229 -43.55 22.90 8.32
C SER A 229 -43.75 24.39 8.63
N PRO A 230 -42.88 25.09 9.39
CA PRO A 230 -43.01 26.52 9.65
C PRO A 230 -42.89 27.38 8.37
N MET A 231 -42.03 26.98 7.42
CA MET A 231 -41.91 27.70 6.13
C MET A 231 -43.21 27.61 5.31
N THR A 232 -43.87 26.46 5.33
CA THR A 232 -45.18 26.29 4.68
C THR A 232 -46.25 27.19 5.37
N ALA A 233 -46.27 27.24 6.71
CA ALA A 233 -47.15 28.09 7.46
C ALA A 233 -46.92 29.58 7.14
N LEU A 234 -45.64 30.01 7.08
CA LEU A 234 -45.29 31.40 6.70
C LEU A 234 -45.72 31.72 5.26
N SER A 235 -45.53 30.77 4.32
CA SER A 235 -45.97 30.94 2.92
C SER A 235 -47.50 31.15 2.85
N LEU A 236 -48.29 30.36 3.58
CA LEU A 236 -49.73 30.48 3.64
C LEU A 236 -50.19 31.81 4.29
N GLN A 237 -49.48 32.28 5.32
CA GLN A 237 -49.77 33.56 5.95
C GLN A 237 -49.47 34.73 5.00
N ALA A 238 -48.35 34.68 4.29
CA ALA A 238 -47.99 35.70 3.28
C ALA A 238 -49.00 35.73 2.11
N GLU A 239 -49.45 34.54 1.66
CA GLU A 239 -50.48 34.45 0.63
C GLU A 239 -51.83 35.01 1.09
N ARG A 240 -52.22 34.73 2.34
CA ARG A 240 -53.43 35.34 2.92
C ARG A 240 -53.34 36.86 3.01
N LEU A 241 -52.16 37.38 3.41
CA LEU A 241 -51.92 38.85 3.41
C LEU A 241 -52.07 39.44 2.02
N ASN A 242 -51.53 38.83 0.99
CA ASN A 242 -51.63 39.30 -0.40
C ASN A 242 -53.09 39.31 -0.91
N ASN A 243 -53.99 38.47 -0.40
CA ASN A 243 -55.39 38.36 -0.76
C ASN A 243 -56.28 39.34 0.04
N MET A 244 -55.74 40.13 0.99
CA MET A 244 -56.44 41.14 1.71
C MET A 244 -56.41 42.47 0.95
N GLN A 245 -57.32 43.39 1.27
CA GLN A 245 -57.31 44.76 0.75
C GLN A 245 -56.18 45.55 1.44
N LEU A 246 -55.03 45.60 0.78
CA LEU A 246 -53.84 46.30 1.25
C LEU A 246 -53.59 47.57 0.52
N SER A 247 -53.02 48.60 1.20
CA SER A 247 -52.44 49.75 0.53
C SER A 247 -51.36 49.34 -0.49
N ALA A 248 -51.08 50.22 -1.45
CA ALA A 248 -50.05 49.92 -2.46
C ALA A 248 -48.67 49.56 -1.84
N GLU A 249 -48.26 50.31 -0.81
CA GLU A 249 -47.01 50.06 -0.06
C GLU A 249 -47.02 48.74 0.69
N ALA A 250 -48.17 48.43 1.37
CA ALA A 250 -48.26 47.13 2.09
C ALA A 250 -48.31 45.94 1.15
N ARG A 251 -48.83 46.06 -0.06
CA ARG A 251 -48.82 45.03 -1.10
C ARG A 251 -47.42 44.78 -1.62
N GLU A 252 -46.63 45.85 -1.83
CA GLU A 252 -45.21 45.71 -2.23
C GLU A 252 -44.40 45.00 -1.15
N GLN A 253 -44.53 45.36 0.13
CA GLN A 253 -43.87 44.72 1.24
C GLN A 253 -44.29 43.24 1.41
N SER A 254 -45.57 42.93 1.21
CA SER A 254 -46.06 41.56 1.24
C SER A 254 -45.48 40.70 0.10
N ALA A 255 -45.32 41.27 -1.10
CA ALA A 255 -44.69 40.59 -2.22
C ALA A 255 -43.21 40.30 -1.95
N LEU A 256 -42.46 41.26 -1.38
CA LEU A 256 -41.07 41.09 -0.97
C LEU A 256 -40.91 40.00 0.11
N LEU A 257 -41.84 39.97 1.10
CA LEU A 257 -41.88 38.95 2.14
C LEU A 257 -42.11 37.56 1.52
N GLN A 258 -43.11 37.44 0.65
CA GLN A 258 -43.40 36.16 -0.05
C GLN A 258 -42.22 35.68 -0.87
N GLN A 259 -41.54 36.56 -1.58
CA GLN A 259 -40.32 36.24 -2.34
C GLN A 259 -39.19 35.73 -1.41
N SER A 260 -39.05 36.38 -0.24
CA SER A 260 -38.03 35.97 0.75
C SER A 260 -38.31 34.59 1.35
N ILE A 261 -39.58 34.28 1.65
CA ILE A 261 -40.02 32.97 2.14
C ILE A 261 -39.77 31.90 1.08
N GLN A 262 -40.10 32.16 -0.18
CA GLN A 262 -39.84 31.22 -1.27
C GLN A 262 -38.36 30.97 -1.48
N ARG A 263 -37.51 32.01 -1.38
CA ARG A 263 -36.06 31.87 -1.44
C ARG A 263 -35.53 30.96 -0.32
N ASN A 264 -35.96 31.18 0.92
CA ASN A 264 -35.52 30.37 2.06
C ASN A 264 -35.98 28.91 1.93
N ARG A 265 -37.19 28.66 1.43
CA ARG A 265 -37.68 27.32 1.15
C ARG A 265 -36.81 26.61 0.10
N HIS A 266 -36.45 27.27 -0.98
CA HIS A 266 -35.59 26.72 -2.02
C HIS A 266 -34.17 26.44 -1.51
N LEU A 267 -33.58 27.34 -0.69
CA LEU A 267 -32.32 27.11 0.00
C LEU A 267 -32.36 25.85 0.85
N LEU A 268 -33.42 25.70 1.65
CA LEU A 268 -33.60 24.53 2.50
C LEU A 268 -33.66 23.23 1.68
N GLU A 269 -34.44 23.21 0.59
CA GLU A 269 -34.56 22.08 -0.31
C GLU A 269 -33.22 21.70 -0.95
N GLN A 270 -32.39 22.69 -1.32
CA GLN A 270 -31.04 22.44 -1.88
C GLN A 270 -30.07 21.94 -0.83
N LEU A 271 -30.07 22.48 0.41
CA LEU A 271 -29.24 21.92 1.50
C LEU A 271 -29.57 20.47 1.81
N LEU A 272 -30.86 20.13 1.76
CA LEU A 272 -31.34 18.76 1.91
C LEU A 272 -30.87 17.84 0.79
N SER A 273 -30.94 18.31 -0.44
CA SER A 273 -30.48 17.57 -1.60
C SER A 273 -28.98 17.31 -1.47
N LEU A 274 -28.19 18.32 -1.09
CA LEU A 274 -26.76 18.16 -0.86
C LEU A 274 -26.46 17.11 0.23
N ALA A 275 -27.14 17.19 1.36
CA ALA A 275 -26.98 16.24 2.46
C ALA A 275 -27.36 14.81 2.07
N ARG A 276 -28.42 14.65 1.27
CA ARG A 276 -28.81 13.34 0.74
C ARG A 276 -27.78 12.80 -0.24
N VAL A 277 -27.24 13.63 -1.10
CA VAL A 277 -26.22 13.22 -2.08
C VAL A 277 -24.92 12.87 -1.39
N GLN A 278 -24.56 13.44 -0.25
CA GLN A 278 -23.36 13.10 0.52
C GLN A 278 -23.51 11.79 1.32
N ALA A 279 -24.68 11.15 1.34
CA ALA A 279 -24.89 9.85 2.03
C ALA A 279 -24.11 8.70 1.35
N PRO A 280 -23.59 7.70 2.10
CA PRO A 280 -22.90 6.55 1.53
C PRO A 280 -23.74 5.78 0.50
N GLU A 281 -23.11 5.31 -0.54
CA GLU A 281 -23.75 4.64 -1.70
C GLU A 281 -24.48 3.34 -1.31
N THR A 282 -24.03 2.66 -0.25
CA THR A 282 -24.53 1.35 0.19
C THR A 282 -26.00 1.29 0.58
N GLN A 283 -26.73 2.42 0.62
CA GLN A 283 -28.11 2.48 1.10
C GLN A 283 -29.14 2.76 0.00
N ARG A 284 -28.74 2.92 -1.26
CA ARG A 284 -29.67 3.28 -2.32
C ARG A 284 -29.77 2.18 -3.37
N PRO A 285 -30.96 1.65 -3.60
CA PRO A 285 -31.14 0.64 -4.65
C PRO A 285 -30.98 1.30 -6.02
N LYS A 286 -30.05 0.79 -6.83
CA LYS A 286 -29.98 1.09 -8.24
C LYS A 286 -31.16 0.39 -8.93
N THR A 287 -31.88 1.12 -9.74
CA THR A 287 -33.01 0.62 -10.53
C THR A 287 -32.77 0.89 -12.00
N LEU A 288 -33.40 0.10 -12.86
CA LEU A 288 -33.39 0.35 -14.29
C LEU A 288 -34.25 1.59 -14.60
N ILE A 289 -33.66 2.66 -15.08
CA ILE A 289 -34.31 3.93 -15.39
C ILE A 289 -34.13 4.31 -16.85
N SER A 290 -35.15 4.94 -17.42
CA SER A 290 -35.12 5.52 -18.76
C SER A 290 -34.78 7.01 -18.68
N LEU A 291 -33.75 7.43 -19.39
CA LEU A 291 -33.37 8.86 -19.44
C LEU A 291 -34.46 9.72 -20.06
N GLN A 292 -35.16 9.25 -21.09
CA GLN A 292 -36.29 9.97 -21.69
C GLN A 292 -37.39 10.21 -20.66
N ASN A 293 -37.69 9.27 -19.79
CA ASN A 293 -38.66 9.45 -18.72
C ASN A 293 -38.16 10.46 -17.69
N GLN A 294 -36.87 10.50 -17.37
CA GLN A 294 -36.30 11.52 -16.46
C GLN A 294 -36.41 12.92 -17.07
N PHE A 295 -36.03 13.10 -18.33
CA PHE A 295 -36.21 14.39 -19.01
C PHE A 295 -37.68 14.84 -19.00
N ARG A 296 -38.62 13.94 -19.31
CA ARG A 296 -40.04 14.24 -19.29
C ARG A 296 -40.52 14.70 -17.90
N ARG A 297 -40.12 14.03 -16.84
CA ARG A 297 -40.46 14.41 -15.45
C ARG A 297 -39.92 15.79 -15.11
N VAL A 298 -38.67 16.09 -15.45
CA VAL A 298 -38.03 17.40 -15.21
C VAL A 298 -38.73 18.49 -16.02
N LEU A 299 -39.03 18.22 -17.30
CA LEU A 299 -39.74 19.19 -18.13
C LEU A 299 -41.16 19.45 -17.62
N GLN A 300 -41.92 18.45 -17.19
CA GLN A 300 -43.24 18.63 -16.58
C GLN A 300 -43.21 19.56 -15.37
N GLU A 301 -42.17 19.45 -14.54
CA GLU A 301 -42.05 20.30 -13.36
C GLU A 301 -41.60 21.75 -13.70
N LEU A 302 -40.63 21.90 -14.61
CA LEU A 302 -39.97 23.19 -14.87
C LEU A 302 -40.58 23.97 -16.06
N MET A 303 -41.40 23.33 -16.90
CA MET A 303 -42.07 23.96 -18.04
C MET A 303 -42.83 25.24 -17.68
N PRO A 304 -43.60 25.30 -16.58
CA PRO A 304 -44.32 26.54 -16.21
C PRO A 304 -43.36 27.73 -15.99
N LEU A 305 -42.15 27.46 -15.46
CA LEU A 305 -41.15 28.52 -15.24
C LEU A 305 -40.54 29.01 -16.57
N ALA A 306 -40.26 28.10 -17.48
CA ALA A 306 -39.74 28.43 -18.81
C ALA A 306 -40.79 29.23 -19.61
N LEU A 307 -42.05 28.78 -19.60
CA LEU A 307 -43.17 29.45 -20.29
C LEU A 307 -43.42 30.87 -19.72
N ALA A 308 -43.31 31.08 -18.40
CA ALA A 308 -43.43 32.40 -17.80
C ALA A 308 -42.37 33.40 -18.29
N LYS A 309 -41.23 32.90 -18.75
CA LYS A 309 -40.17 33.69 -19.40
C LYS A 309 -40.25 33.67 -20.94
N GLY A 310 -41.23 32.97 -21.53
CA GLY A 310 -41.37 32.79 -22.98
C GLY A 310 -40.19 31.98 -23.60
N GLN A 311 -39.51 31.18 -22.81
CA GLN A 311 -38.35 30.38 -23.27
C GLN A 311 -38.80 29.09 -23.98
N TYR A 312 -37.99 28.64 -24.93
CA TYR A 312 -38.19 27.37 -25.62
C TYR A 312 -37.30 26.31 -24.93
N ILE A 313 -37.91 25.21 -24.46
CA ILE A 313 -37.18 24.11 -23.80
C ILE A 313 -37.62 22.76 -24.39
N GLY A 314 -36.68 21.91 -24.68
CA GLY A 314 -36.99 20.61 -25.23
C GLY A 314 -35.83 19.59 -25.14
N VAL A 315 -36.16 18.33 -25.42
CA VAL A 315 -35.17 17.25 -25.54
C VAL A 315 -34.72 17.16 -26.98
N ALA A 316 -33.41 17.23 -27.21
CA ALA A 316 -32.80 17.25 -28.52
C ALA A 316 -32.47 15.83 -29.06
N VAL A 317 -32.74 14.78 -28.28
CA VAL A 317 -32.44 13.38 -28.60
C VAL A 317 -33.72 12.58 -28.61
N GLU A 318 -33.96 11.83 -29.70
CA GLU A 318 -35.19 11.03 -29.89
C GLU A 318 -35.08 9.63 -29.29
N ASN A 319 -33.88 9.06 -29.22
CA ASN A 319 -33.63 7.73 -28.69
C ASN A 319 -33.70 7.72 -27.15
N ASP A 320 -34.06 6.56 -26.55
CA ASP A 320 -33.97 6.34 -25.11
C ASP A 320 -32.69 5.60 -24.76
N CYS A 321 -32.17 5.86 -23.58
CA CYS A 321 -31.09 5.11 -22.94
C CYS A 321 -31.56 4.62 -21.57
N GLN A 322 -31.38 3.31 -21.34
CA GLN A 322 -31.71 2.70 -20.05
C GLN A 322 -30.42 2.45 -19.28
N ILE A 323 -30.40 2.87 -18.01
CA ILE A 323 -29.25 2.77 -17.12
C ILE A 323 -29.67 2.23 -15.75
N HIS A 324 -28.77 1.54 -15.06
CA HIS A 324 -28.96 1.11 -13.66
C HIS A 324 -28.39 2.18 -12.72
N ALA A 325 -29.22 3.07 -12.19
CA ALA A 325 -28.79 4.16 -11.34
C ALA A 325 -29.82 4.45 -10.22
N ASP A 326 -29.46 5.34 -9.28
CA ASP A 326 -30.42 5.93 -8.34
C ASP A 326 -31.31 6.92 -9.11
N ASP A 327 -32.61 6.64 -9.17
CA ASP A 327 -33.64 7.47 -9.83
C ASP A 327 -33.59 8.93 -9.35
N THR A 328 -33.40 9.12 -8.05
CA THR A 328 -33.37 10.46 -7.43
C THR A 328 -32.12 11.25 -7.80
N GLU A 329 -30.97 10.59 -7.91
CA GLU A 329 -29.70 11.25 -8.29
C GLU A 329 -29.75 11.74 -9.73
N ILE A 330 -30.14 10.89 -10.67
CA ILE A 330 -30.23 11.28 -12.08
C ILE A 330 -31.28 12.34 -12.29
N TYR A 331 -32.45 12.21 -11.62
CA TYR A 331 -33.47 13.25 -11.65
C TYR A 331 -32.94 14.61 -11.12
N THR A 332 -32.27 14.58 -9.97
CA THR A 332 -31.70 15.80 -9.35
C THR A 332 -30.65 16.43 -10.24
N LEU A 333 -29.78 15.63 -10.88
CA LEU A 333 -28.76 16.10 -11.79
C LEU A 333 -29.37 16.85 -12.98
N ILE A 334 -30.32 16.23 -13.70
CA ILE A 334 -30.99 16.83 -14.86
C ILE A 334 -31.77 18.07 -14.45
N LYS A 335 -32.52 18.00 -13.35
CA LYS A 335 -33.28 19.12 -12.81
C LYS A 335 -32.40 20.31 -12.47
N THR A 336 -31.25 20.07 -11.84
CA THR A 336 -30.29 21.11 -11.46
C THR A 336 -29.74 21.85 -12.67
N PHE A 337 -29.34 21.11 -13.72
CA PHE A 337 -28.86 21.70 -14.97
C PHE A 337 -29.96 22.53 -15.65
N THR A 338 -31.16 21.95 -15.71
CA THR A 338 -32.31 22.60 -16.38
C THR A 338 -32.79 23.86 -15.62
N ASP A 339 -32.86 23.81 -14.29
CA ASP A 339 -33.21 25.01 -13.47
C ASP A 339 -32.16 26.11 -13.66
N ASN A 340 -30.87 25.72 -13.71
CA ASN A 340 -29.79 26.66 -13.97
C ASN A 340 -29.93 27.31 -15.36
N ALA A 341 -30.18 26.50 -16.40
CA ALA A 341 -30.42 27.01 -17.74
C ALA A 341 -31.60 27.96 -17.81
N ILE A 342 -32.81 27.61 -17.27
CA ILE A 342 -33.99 28.45 -17.22
C ILE A 342 -33.70 29.78 -16.52
N ARG A 343 -32.91 29.76 -15.47
CA ARG A 343 -32.58 30.92 -14.66
C ARG A 343 -31.74 31.95 -15.43
N TYR A 344 -30.69 31.48 -16.13
CA TYR A 344 -29.71 32.37 -16.77
C TYR A 344 -30.01 32.65 -18.24
N THR A 345 -30.81 31.84 -18.92
CA THR A 345 -31.30 32.12 -20.27
C THR A 345 -32.20 33.35 -20.27
N PRO A 346 -32.03 34.30 -21.21
CA PRO A 346 -32.87 35.47 -21.34
C PRO A 346 -34.31 35.10 -21.74
N LYS A 347 -35.21 36.10 -21.69
CA LYS A 347 -36.60 35.93 -22.18
C LYS A 347 -36.59 35.62 -23.66
N GLY A 348 -37.36 34.61 -24.08
CA GLY A 348 -37.42 34.13 -25.46
C GLY A 348 -36.30 33.26 -25.93
N GLY A 349 -35.33 32.95 -25.04
CA GLY A 349 -34.20 32.11 -25.37
C GLY A 349 -34.52 30.62 -25.42
N ARG A 350 -33.53 29.82 -25.72
CA ARG A 350 -33.64 28.37 -25.98
C ARG A 350 -32.76 27.52 -25.07
N ILE A 351 -33.32 26.37 -24.67
CA ILE A 351 -32.67 25.39 -23.80
C ILE A 351 -32.89 24.00 -24.39
N ASP A 352 -31.83 23.32 -24.71
CA ASP A 352 -31.84 21.95 -25.22
C ASP A 352 -31.25 20.98 -24.18
N LEU A 353 -31.93 19.84 -23.94
CA LEU A 353 -31.48 18.76 -23.08
C LEU A 353 -31.16 17.54 -23.93
N GLY A 354 -30.20 16.73 -23.51
CA GLY A 354 -29.90 15.50 -24.22
C GLY A 354 -28.86 14.64 -23.52
N PHE A 355 -28.51 13.55 -24.20
CA PHE A 355 -27.41 12.67 -23.80
C PHE A 355 -26.67 12.18 -25.03
N ASP A 356 -25.41 11.80 -24.83
CA ASP A 356 -24.55 11.14 -25.81
C ASP A 356 -23.85 9.96 -25.13
N GLU A 357 -23.70 8.86 -25.86
CA GLU A 357 -23.01 7.69 -25.36
C GLU A 357 -21.66 7.49 -26.08
N THR A 358 -20.61 7.24 -25.30
CA THR A 358 -19.34 6.74 -25.79
C THR A 358 -19.14 5.29 -25.33
N ALA A 359 -18.03 4.66 -25.69
CA ALA A 359 -17.72 3.31 -25.23
C ALA A 359 -17.59 3.21 -23.70
N GLU A 360 -17.07 4.25 -23.05
CA GLU A 360 -16.74 4.27 -21.63
C GLU A 360 -17.69 5.14 -20.78
N TYR A 361 -18.24 6.20 -21.38
CA TYR A 361 -19.01 7.22 -20.65
C TYR A 361 -20.40 7.42 -21.23
N LEU A 362 -21.32 7.75 -20.34
CA LEU A 362 -22.60 8.36 -20.66
C LEU A 362 -22.50 9.85 -20.31
N ASN A 363 -22.76 10.72 -21.30
CA ASN A 363 -22.78 12.17 -21.13
C ASN A 363 -24.23 12.65 -21.08
N ILE A 364 -24.67 13.18 -19.95
CA ILE A 364 -25.96 13.88 -19.82
C ILE A 364 -25.66 15.37 -19.89
N TRP A 365 -26.32 16.08 -20.80
CA TRP A 365 -26.02 17.49 -21.03
C TRP A 365 -27.26 18.36 -21.11
N VAL A 366 -27.07 19.64 -20.76
CA VAL A 366 -28.03 20.74 -20.98
C VAL A 366 -27.25 21.91 -21.59
N GLU A 367 -27.81 22.47 -22.65
CA GLU A 367 -27.24 23.59 -23.41
C GLU A 367 -28.23 24.73 -23.53
N ASP A 368 -27.78 25.93 -23.23
CA ASP A 368 -28.60 27.14 -23.24
C ASP A 368 -27.98 28.27 -24.07
N ASP A 369 -28.78 29.23 -24.50
CA ASP A 369 -28.35 30.43 -25.24
C ASP A 369 -28.18 31.66 -24.31
N GLY A 370 -27.83 31.40 -23.04
CA GLY A 370 -27.60 32.47 -22.06
C GLY A 370 -26.24 33.17 -22.23
N PRO A 371 -25.81 33.93 -21.20
CA PRO A 371 -24.53 34.66 -21.25
C PRO A 371 -23.30 33.75 -21.12
N GLY A 372 -23.47 32.46 -20.81
CA GLY A 372 -22.36 31.55 -20.54
C GLY A 372 -21.62 31.81 -19.22
N ILE A 373 -20.51 31.12 -19.00
CA ILE A 373 -19.62 31.28 -17.84
C ILE A 373 -18.21 31.53 -18.34
N PRO A 374 -17.55 32.62 -17.94
CA PRO A 374 -16.18 32.91 -18.30
C PRO A 374 -15.23 31.74 -17.92
N PRO A 375 -14.25 31.37 -18.76
CA PRO A 375 -13.35 30.26 -18.48
C PRO A 375 -12.65 30.34 -17.13
N SER A 376 -12.32 31.55 -16.65
CA SER A 376 -11.68 31.79 -15.34
C SER A 376 -12.56 31.45 -14.15
N GLU A 377 -13.88 31.44 -14.33
CA GLU A 377 -14.89 31.22 -13.28
C GLU A 377 -15.39 29.77 -13.25
N ARG A 378 -15.16 28.97 -14.31
CA ARG A 378 -15.74 27.63 -14.47
C ARG A 378 -15.35 26.64 -13.37
N GLN A 379 -14.15 26.76 -12.81
CA GLN A 379 -13.74 25.93 -11.68
C GLN A 379 -14.44 26.39 -10.37
N ARG A 380 -14.58 27.69 -10.19
CA ARG A 380 -15.12 28.26 -8.93
C ARG A 380 -16.63 28.15 -8.81
N VAL A 381 -17.37 28.16 -9.92
CA VAL A 381 -18.84 28.02 -9.90
C VAL A 381 -19.33 26.66 -9.42
N ILE A 382 -18.42 25.67 -9.33
CA ILE A 382 -18.70 24.35 -8.77
C ILE A 382 -18.58 24.37 -7.23
N ASP A 383 -17.88 25.36 -6.64
CA ASP A 383 -17.74 25.47 -5.20
C ASP A 383 -19.08 25.79 -4.55
N PRO A 384 -19.44 25.18 -3.40
CA PRO A 384 -20.66 25.48 -2.69
C PRO A 384 -20.80 26.98 -2.34
N PHE A 385 -21.98 27.55 -2.52
CA PHE A 385 -22.31 28.96 -2.25
C PHE A 385 -21.61 30.00 -3.13
N TYR A 386 -20.75 29.57 -4.07
CA TYR A 386 -20.06 30.49 -4.97
C TYR A 386 -21.01 31.02 -6.05
N ARG A 387 -20.92 32.34 -6.33
CA ARG A 387 -21.65 33.02 -7.38
C ARG A 387 -20.81 34.09 -8.05
N ILE A 388 -20.95 34.24 -9.35
CA ILE A 388 -20.26 35.30 -10.10
C ILE A 388 -20.87 36.64 -9.67
N LEU A 389 -20.02 37.56 -9.22
CA LEU A 389 -20.41 38.90 -8.78
C LEU A 389 -21.00 39.71 -9.96
N GLY A 390 -22.10 40.44 -9.73
CA GLY A 390 -22.74 41.27 -10.75
C GLY A 390 -23.86 40.59 -11.53
N THR A 391 -24.21 39.34 -11.23
CA THR A 391 -25.40 38.71 -11.78
C THR A 391 -26.62 39.06 -10.93
N GLU A 392 -27.61 39.75 -11.53
CA GLU A 392 -28.88 40.11 -10.87
C GLU A 392 -29.78 38.89 -10.59
N GLN A 393 -29.45 37.74 -11.12
CA GLN A 393 -30.22 36.51 -10.98
C GLN A 393 -30.12 35.96 -9.57
N GLN A 394 -31.29 35.68 -8.96
CA GLN A 394 -31.34 35.10 -7.61
C GLN A 394 -30.97 33.62 -7.63
N GLY A 395 -29.98 33.21 -6.84
CA GLY A 395 -29.56 31.81 -6.72
C GLY A 395 -28.82 31.55 -5.42
N THR A 396 -28.69 30.28 -5.04
CA THR A 396 -28.06 29.85 -3.79
C THR A 396 -26.57 29.49 -3.95
N GLY A 397 -26.13 29.25 -5.19
CA GLY A 397 -24.75 28.73 -5.47
C GLY A 397 -24.54 27.25 -5.10
N LEU A 398 -25.63 26.51 -4.83
CA LEU A 398 -25.51 25.08 -4.44
C LEU A 398 -25.77 24.10 -5.59
N GLY A 399 -26.46 24.54 -6.67
CA GLY A 399 -26.86 23.62 -7.74
C GLY A 399 -25.71 22.88 -8.38
N LEU A 400 -24.70 23.57 -8.90
CA LEU A 400 -23.57 22.95 -9.56
C LEU A 400 -22.69 22.09 -8.63
N SER A 401 -22.60 22.44 -7.35
CA SER A 401 -21.89 21.62 -6.35
C SER A 401 -22.62 20.32 -6.03
N ILE A 402 -23.96 20.32 -6.03
CA ILE A 402 -24.78 19.11 -5.92
C ILE A 402 -24.53 18.20 -7.13
N ALA A 403 -24.59 18.79 -8.32
CA ALA A 403 -24.34 18.07 -9.58
C ALA A 403 -22.93 17.46 -9.62
N ASP A 404 -21.91 18.22 -9.24
CA ASP A 404 -20.51 17.73 -9.16
C ASP A 404 -20.35 16.55 -8.18
N THR A 405 -21.05 16.62 -7.04
CA THR A 405 -21.05 15.52 -6.06
C THR A 405 -21.68 14.24 -6.64
N ILE A 406 -22.81 14.37 -7.36
CA ILE A 406 -23.45 13.22 -8.03
C ILE A 406 -22.53 12.65 -9.10
N VAL A 407 -21.94 13.48 -9.94
CA VAL A 407 -21.05 13.07 -11.03
C VAL A 407 -19.79 12.38 -10.49
N LYS A 408 -19.17 12.91 -9.43
CA LYS A 408 -18.01 12.28 -8.78
C LYS A 408 -18.34 10.91 -8.18
N ARG A 409 -19.53 10.71 -7.66
CA ARG A 409 -20.00 9.42 -7.17
C ARG A 409 -20.06 8.37 -8.27
N HIS A 410 -20.45 8.76 -9.48
CA HIS A 410 -20.41 7.92 -10.67
C HIS A 410 -19.04 7.90 -11.37
N GLN A 411 -17.95 8.18 -10.61
CA GLN A 411 -16.57 8.22 -11.11
C GLN A 411 -16.40 9.07 -12.37
N GLY A 412 -17.28 10.04 -12.51
CA GLY A 412 -17.39 10.91 -13.67
C GLY A 412 -16.72 12.26 -13.49
N ARG A 413 -16.99 13.16 -14.45
CA ARG A 413 -16.51 14.54 -14.46
C ARG A 413 -17.59 15.51 -14.90
N LEU A 414 -17.77 16.62 -14.15
CA LEU A 414 -18.60 17.72 -14.57
C LEU A 414 -17.79 18.67 -15.46
N LYS A 415 -18.28 18.91 -16.69
CA LYS A 415 -17.65 19.80 -17.66
C LYS A 415 -18.53 20.99 -17.95
N LEU A 416 -17.94 22.17 -17.98
CA LEU A 416 -18.59 23.44 -18.37
C LEU A 416 -17.87 23.98 -19.59
N ALA A 417 -18.62 24.22 -20.68
CA ALA A 417 -18.10 24.71 -21.94
C ALA A 417 -19.01 25.81 -22.52
N ASP A 418 -18.50 26.50 -23.52
CA ASP A 418 -19.35 27.39 -24.31
C ASP A 418 -20.33 26.55 -25.16
N SER A 419 -21.50 27.14 -25.44
CA SER A 419 -22.49 26.50 -26.30
C SER A 419 -21.88 26.08 -27.64
N ARG A 420 -22.31 24.92 -28.16
CA ARG A 420 -21.95 24.42 -29.50
C ARG A 420 -23.05 24.72 -30.54
N ARG A 421 -24.26 24.93 -30.09
CA ARG A 421 -25.46 25.10 -30.94
C ARG A 421 -25.89 26.54 -31.08
N PHE A 422 -25.47 27.39 -30.14
CA PHE A 422 -25.86 28.80 -30.08
C PHE A 422 -24.64 29.70 -30.17
N ASP A 423 -24.81 30.94 -30.65
CA ASP A 423 -23.72 31.94 -30.73
C ASP A 423 -23.14 32.34 -29.38
N SER A 424 -23.94 32.24 -28.32
CA SER A 424 -23.55 32.42 -26.92
C SER A 424 -24.29 31.39 -26.06
N GLY A 425 -23.78 31.08 -24.87
CA GLY A 425 -24.47 30.18 -23.96
C GLY A 425 -23.53 29.23 -23.18
N LEU A 426 -24.17 28.45 -22.35
CA LEU A 426 -23.49 27.46 -21.53
C LEU A 426 -23.87 26.02 -21.95
N LEU A 427 -22.90 25.19 -22.11
CA LEU A 427 -23.04 23.74 -22.21
C LEU A 427 -22.53 23.10 -20.91
N ILE A 428 -23.43 22.47 -20.16
CA ILE A 428 -23.11 21.69 -18.96
C ILE A 428 -23.17 20.21 -19.34
N ILE A 429 -22.10 19.45 -19.05
CA ILE A 429 -22.02 18.02 -19.34
C ILE A 429 -21.66 17.27 -18.07
N ALA A 430 -22.46 16.29 -17.69
CA ALA A 430 -22.13 15.26 -16.72
C ALA A 430 -21.62 14.03 -17.47
N GLU A 431 -20.32 13.79 -17.43
CA GLU A 431 -19.69 12.55 -17.88
C GLU A 431 -19.80 11.51 -16.77
N LEU A 432 -20.53 10.41 -16.95
CA LEU A 432 -20.71 9.33 -15.98
C LEU A 432 -20.04 8.07 -16.50
N ASP A 433 -19.24 7.38 -15.68
CA ASP A 433 -18.62 6.11 -16.08
C ASP A 433 -19.68 5.01 -16.17
N LYS A 434 -19.79 4.37 -17.34
CA LYS A 434 -20.76 3.28 -17.59
C LYS A 434 -20.59 2.06 -16.69
N LYS A 435 -19.41 1.86 -16.11
CA LYS A 435 -19.17 0.79 -15.14
C LYS A 435 -19.86 1.03 -13.80
N THR A 436 -20.22 2.27 -13.51
CA THR A 436 -20.91 2.67 -12.28
C THR A 436 -22.42 2.82 -12.42
N LEU A 437 -22.91 2.72 -13.66
CA LEU A 437 -24.33 2.85 -14.02
C LEU A 437 -25.04 1.50 -14.14
#